data_fd3768c2ad1e6246a2d7f7a4a67b814d
#
_entry.id   fd3768c2ad1e6246a2d7f7a4a67b814d
#
_cell.length_a   1.000
_cell.length_b   1.000
_cell.length_c   1.000
_cell.angle_alpha   90.00
_cell.angle_beta   90.00
_cell.angle_gamma   90.00
#
_symmetry.space_group_name_H-M   'P 1'
#
loop_
_entity.id
_entity.type
_entity.pdbx_description
1 polymer ?
#
loop_
_entity_poly.entity_id
_entity_poly.type
_entity_poly.pdbx_seq_one_letter_code
_entity_poly.pdbx_strand_id
1 'polypeptide(L)'
;MAGLKGKKVALNKGSNVHYLLVRALEEAGLSIRDITPVYLPPADGRAAFESRRVDAWVIWDPFQAAAEEQLRARTLRDGSGLVDNHQFYLASQTFAERHPGVIALLVEELKQVGSEVERDPRQAAEIIAPLIGLPADIAAKALGRQAFQTQFITPEVVEAQQRIADTFTDLKLIPKRLSIRDVVWTPPASAVAQSR
;
A
#
# COMPACT_ATOMS: atom_id res chain seq x y z
N MET A 1 5.23 -19.40 -3.90
CA MET A 1 4.45 -19.31 -2.64
C MET A 1 4.37 -20.64 -1.89
N ALA A 2 4.06 -21.79 -2.51
CA ALA A 2 3.96 -23.10 -1.80
C ALA A 2 5.20 -23.46 -0.94
N GLY A 3 6.39 -23.09 -1.36
CA GLY A 3 7.63 -23.29 -0.58
C GLY A 3 7.75 -22.47 0.73
N LEU A 4 6.78 -21.61 1.04
CA LEU A 4 6.75 -20.86 2.31
C LEU A 4 6.16 -21.68 3.48
N LYS A 5 5.59 -22.86 3.22
CA LYS A 5 5.04 -23.72 4.29
C LYS A 5 6.12 -24.03 5.34
N GLY A 6 5.83 -23.75 6.60
CA GLY A 6 6.74 -23.91 7.74
C GLY A 6 7.87 -22.86 7.84
N LYS A 7 7.92 -21.88 6.94
CA LYS A 7 8.96 -20.85 6.87
C LYS A 7 8.67 -19.65 7.77
N LYS A 8 9.72 -18.96 8.20
CA LYS A 8 9.64 -17.69 8.91
C LYS A 8 9.49 -16.56 7.91
N VAL A 9 8.39 -15.80 8.00
CA VAL A 9 8.10 -14.68 7.09
C VAL A 9 7.97 -13.39 7.87
N ALA A 10 8.87 -12.43 7.63
CA ALA A 10 8.80 -11.11 8.25
C ALA A 10 7.76 -10.24 7.53
N LEU A 11 6.99 -9.46 8.30
CA LEU A 11 6.01 -8.51 7.78
C LEU A 11 5.63 -7.48 8.83
N ASN A 12 5.06 -6.35 8.40
CA ASN A 12 4.45 -5.39 9.30
C ASN A 12 3.00 -5.80 9.58
N LYS A 13 2.65 -5.99 10.88
CA LYS A 13 1.34 -6.47 11.31
C LYS A 13 0.23 -5.45 11.00
N GLY A 14 -0.87 -5.89 10.41
CA GLY A 14 -2.05 -5.06 10.16
C GLY A 14 -1.89 -4.05 9.02
N SER A 15 -0.82 -4.18 8.21
CA SER A 15 -0.55 -3.31 7.05
C SER A 15 -1.08 -3.90 5.74
N ASN A 16 -0.94 -3.13 4.65
CA ASN A 16 -1.24 -3.58 3.29
C ASN A 16 -0.49 -4.86 2.91
N VAL A 17 0.78 -4.99 3.31
CA VAL A 17 1.56 -6.21 3.03
C VAL A 17 1.14 -7.41 3.88
N HIS A 18 0.48 -7.20 5.02
CA HIS A 18 -0.15 -8.30 5.74
C HIS A 18 -1.32 -8.88 4.93
N TYR A 19 -2.16 -8.01 4.36
CA TYR A 19 -3.24 -8.42 3.48
C TYR A 19 -2.71 -9.11 2.22
N LEU A 20 -1.69 -8.54 1.58
CA LEU A 20 -1.02 -9.15 0.42
C LEU A 20 -0.53 -10.57 0.74
N LEU A 21 0.14 -10.76 1.89
CA LEU A 21 0.64 -12.08 2.28
C LEU A 21 -0.50 -13.09 2.44
N VAL A 22 -1.60 -12.70 3.10
CA VAL A 22 -2.78 -13.57 3.25
C VAL A 22 -3.31 -13.99 1.89
N ARG A 23 -3.53 -13.05 0.97
CA ARG A 23 -4.04 -13.32 -0.37
C ARG A 23 -3.09 -14.20 -1.19
N ALA A 24 -1.78 -13.94 -1.11
CA ALA A 24 -0.78 -14.72 -1.82
C ALA A 24 -0.62 -16.15 -1.29
N LEU A 25 -0.83 -16.36 0.01
CA LEU A 25 -0.87 -17.70 0.61
C LEU A 25 -2.13 -18.45 0.17
N GLU A 26 -3.30 -17.80 0.19
CA GLU A 26 -4.57 -18.39 -0.26
C GLU A 26 -4.52 -18.81 -1.74
N GLU A 27 -3.93 -17.98 -2.61
CA GLU A 27 -3.69 -18.32 -4.03
C GLU A 27 -2.87 -19.62 -4.18
N ALA A 28 -1.98 -19.87 -3.22
CA ALA A 28 -1.14 -21.09 -3.18
C ALA A 28 -1.76 -22.26 -2.39
N GLY A 29 -3.02 -22.16 -1.96
CA GLY A 29 -3.69 -23.16 -1.13
C GLY A 29 -3.17 -23.24 0.31
N LEU A 30 -2.53 -22.18 0.79
CA LEU A 30 -2.01 -22.05 2.15
C LEU A 30 -2.79 -20.99 2.93
N SER A 31 -2.55 -20.95 4.23
CA SER A 31 -3.04 -19.93 5.15
C SER A 31 -1.90 -19.33 5.97
N ILE A 32 -2.18 -18.25 6.68
CA ILE A 32 -1.22 -17.63 7.62
C ILE A 32 -0.75 -18.61 8.71
N ARG A 33 -1.50 -19.67 8.99
CA ARG A 33 -1.17 -20.72 9.97
C ARG A 33 -0.16 -21.73 9.44
N ASP A 34 0.06 -21.77 8.14
CA ASP A 34 1.02 -22.68 7.50
C ASP A 34 2.44 -22.10 7.49
N ILE A 35 2.61 -20.88 7.95
CA ILE A 35 3.92 -20.21 8.08
C ILE A 35 4.16 -19.79 9.54
N THR A 36 5.35 -19.29 9.83
CA THR A 36 5.68 -18.61 11.09
C THR A 36 5.80 -17.11 10.83
N PRO A 37 4.73 -16.31 11.04
CA PRO A 37 4.80 -14.86 10.83
C PRO A 37 5.67 -14.20 11.90
N VAL A 38 6.59 -13.33 11.47
CA VAL A 38 7.47 -12.54 12.34
C VAL A 38 7.12 -11.07 12.15
N TYR A 39 6.44 -10.49 13.14
CA TYR A 39 5.95 -9.12 13.05
C TYR A 39 7.04 -8.12 13.41
N LEU A 40 7.53 -7.38 12.43
CA LEU A 40 8.63 -6.44 12.56
C LEU A 40 8.33 -5.13 11.81
N PRO A 41 8.78 -3.98 12.33
CA PRO A 41 8.80 -2.74 11.54
C PRO A 41 9.80 -2.87 10.37
N PRO A 42 9.69 -2.03 9.34
CA PRO A 42 10.47 -2.18 8.09
C PRO A 42 11.98 -2.31 8.29
N ALA A 43 12.60 -1.50 9.16
CA ALA A 43 14.04 -1.53 9.41
C ALA A 43 14.50 -2.87 10.03
N ASP A 44 13.75 -3.36 11.04
CA ASP A 44 14.06 -4.62 11.70
C ASP A 44 13.77 -5.82 10.78
N GLY A 45 12.70 -5.73 9.96
CA GLY A 45 12.39 -6.71 8.94
C GLY A 45 13.51 -6.86 7.91
N ARG A 46 14.07 -5.72 7.46
CA ARG A 46 15.26 -5.71 6.60
C ARG A 46 16.45 -6.38 7.25
N ALA A 47 16.79 -6.00 8.48
CA ALA A 47 17.93 -6.56 9.21
C ALA A 47 17.77 -8.07 9.46
N ALA A 48 16.53 -8.53 9.76
CA ALA A 48 16.24 -9.95 9.94
C ALA A 48 16.37 -10.73 8.63
N PHE A 49 15.94 -10.16 7.51
CA PHE A 49 16.05 -10.77 6.18
C PHE A 49 17.52 -10.83 5.72
N GLU A 50 18.25 -9.74 5.83
CA GLU A 50 19.67 -9.65 5.47
C GLU A 50 20.53 -10.63 6.27
N SER A 51 20.28 -10.76 7.58
CA SER A 51 20.97 -11.72 8.47
C SER A 51 20.44 -13.15 8.39
N ARG A 52 19.49 -13.45 7.47
CA ARG A 52 18.86 -14.77 7.28
C ARG A 52 18.17 -15.33 8.52
N ARG A 53 17.71 -14.47 9.41
CA ARG A 53 16.88 -14.87 10.57
C ARG A 53 15.45 -15.18 10.20
N VAL A 54 15.02 -14.72 9.03
CA VAL A 54 13.76 -15.05 8.38
C VAL A 54 14.02 -15.54 6.96
N ASP A 55 13.12 -16.39 6.44
CA ASP A 55 13.25 -17.00 5.12
C ASP A 55 12.72 -16.09 4.00
N ALA A 56 11.72 -15.23 4.34
CA ALA A 56 11.14 -14.26 3.44
C ALA A 56 10.73 -12.99 4.18
N TRP A 57 10.59 -11.91 3.42
CA TRP A 57 10.14 -10.62 3.91
C TRP A 57 9.08 -10.05 2.98
N VAL A 58 7.93 -9.64 3.51
CA VAL A 58 6.86 -8.98 2.75
C VAL A 58 6.89 -7.51 3.10
N ILE A 59 7.10 -6.67 2.10
CA ILE A 59 7.34 -5.24 2.30
C ILE A 59 6.87 -4.44 1.07
N TRP A 60 6.62 -3.16 1.26
CA TRP A 60 6.26 -2.19 0.23
C TRP A 60 7.46 -1.40 -0.28
N ASP A 61 7.30 -0.74 -1.43
CA ASP A 61 8.28 0.22 -1.93
C ASP A 61 8.36 1.50 -1.05
N PRO A 62 9.53 2.11 -0.89
CA PRO A 62 10.77 1.81 -1.62
C PRO A 62 11.64 0.71 -1.01
N PHE A 63 11.23 0.10 0.10
CA PHE A 63 12.03 -0.95 0.77
C PHE A 63 12.17 -2.21 -0.10
N GLN A 64 11.14 -2.55 -0.91
CA GLN A 64 11.22 -3.67 -1.84
C GLN A 64 12.28 -3.38 -2.91
N ALA A 65 12.22 -2.22 -3.57
CA ALA A 65 13.21 -1.84 -4.57
C ALA A 65 14.63 -1.84 -4.00
N ALA A 66 14.81 -1.31 -2.77
CA ALA A 66 16.09 -1.32 -2.09
C ALA A 66 16.58 -2.75 -1.80
N ALA A 67 15.70 -3.67 -1.38
CA ALA A 67 16.08 -5.06 -1.14
C ALA A 67 16.48 -5.78 -2.43
N GLU A 68 15.80 -5.54 -3.53
CA GLU A 68 16.14 -6.11 -4.83
C GLU A 68 17.50 -5.62 -5.32
N GLU A 69 17.79 -4.32 -5.25
CA GLU A 69 19.05 -3.73 -5.75
C GLU A 69 20.23 -4.01 -4.83
N GLN A 70 20.05 -3.79 -3.53
CA GLN A 70 21.18 -3.83 -2.58
C GLN A 70 21.44 -5.24 -2.02
N LEU A 71 20.40 -6.07 -1.86
CA LEU A 71 20.49 -7.42 -1.31
C LEU A 71 20.32 -8.51 -2.37
N ARG A 72 20.04 -8.14 -3.62
CA ARG A 72 19.70 -9.06 -4.72
C ARG A 72 18.54 -9.99 -4.34
N ALA A 73 17.57 -9.45 -3.59
CA ALA A 73 16.41 -10.20 -3.19
C ALA A 73 15.55 -10.55 -4.42
N ARG A 74 15.00 -11.75 -4.44
CA ARG A 74 14.12 -12.21 -5.50
C ARG A 74 12.68 -12.07 -5.07
N THR A 75 11.87 -11.37 -5.85
CA THR A 75 10.42 -11.30 -5.66
C THR A 75 9.79 -12.67 -5.94
N LEU A 76 9.04 -13.20 -4.98
CA LEU A 76 8.29 -14.47 -5.11
C LEU A 76 6.90 -14.25 -5.69
N ARG A 77 6.23 -13.20 -5.25
CA ARG A 77 4.89 -12.78 -5.69
C ARG A 77 4.72 -11.30 -5.32
N ASP A 78 4.24 -10.50 -6.24
CA ASP A 78 3.83 -9.12 -6.02
C ASP A 78 2.30 -8.99 -5.89
N GLY A 79 1.79 -7.76 -5.82
CA GLY A 79 0.38 -7.47 -5.67
C GLY A 79 -0.45 -7.55 -6.95
N SER A 80 0.21 -7.66 -8.12
CA SER A 80 -0.46 -7.55 -9.42
C SER A 80 -1.54 -8.62 -9.61
N GLY A 81 -2.78 -8.16 -9.87
CA GLY A 81 -3.95 -9.04 -10.03
C GLY A 81 -4.40 -9.75 -8.74
N LEU A 82 -3.81 -9.42 -7.60
CA LEU A 82 -4.12 -10.04 -6.31
C LEU A 82 -4.70 -9.07 -5.30
N VAL A 83 -4.14 -7.85 -5.22
CA VAL A 83 -4.59 -6.77 -4.33
C VAL A 83 -4.49 -5.41 -5.03
N ASP A 84 -5.44 -4.53 -4.78
CA ASP A 84 -5.49 -3.22 -5.43
C ASP A 84 -4.54 -2.18 -4.78
N ASN A 85 -4.19 -2.36 -3.52
CA ASN A 85 -3.25 -1.53 -2.74
C ASN A 85 -3.55 -0.01 -2.80
N HIS A 86 -4.82 0.38 -2.64
CA HIS A 86 -5.21 1.79 -2.59
C HIS A 86 -4.57 2.53 -1.42
N GLN A 87 -4.17 3.77 -1.67
CA GLN A 87 -3.72 4.72 -0.65
C GLN A 87 -4.74 5.87 -0.53
N PHE A 88 -4.82 6.50 0.64
CA PHE A 88 -5.86 7.47 0.94
C PHE A 88 -5.28 8.76 1.52
N TYR A 89 -5.80 9.88 1.06
CA TYR A 89 -5.69 11.15 1.75
C TYR A 89 -6.83 11.28 2.75
N LEU A 90 -6.53 11.66 3.98
CA LEU A 90 -7.49 11.78 5.05
C LEU A 90 -7.71 13.24 5.42
N ALA A 91 -8.94 13.61 5.67
CA ALA A 91 -9.31 14.90 6.21
C ALA A 91 -10.19 14.72 7.45
N SER A 92 -10.20 15.69 8.37
CA SER A 92 -11.20 15.67 9.43
C SER A 92 -12.58 15.90 8.84
N GLN A 93 -13.61 15.25 9.39
CA GLN A 93 -14.99 15.38 8.94
C GLN A 93 -15.41 16.84 8.89
N THR A 94 -15.16 17.59 9.96
CA THR A 94 -15.50 19.01 10.06
C THR A 94 -14.85 19.85 8.96
N PHE A 95 -13.60 19.56 8.60
CA PHE A 95 -12.93 20.28 7.51
C PHE A 95 -13.55 19.93 6.15
N ALA A 96 -13.79 18.66 5.88
CA ALA A 96 -14.37 18.21 4.63
C ALA A 96 -15.79 18.79 4.41
N GLU A 97 -16.61 18.85 5.47
CA GLU A 97 -17.96 19.43 5.42
C GLU A 97 -17.96 20.96 5.22
N ARG A 98 -17.03 21.67 5.86
CA ARG A 98 -16.96 23.14 5.78
C ARG A 98 -16.25 23.66 4.53
N HIS A 99 -15.34 22.87 3.98
CA HIS A 99 -14.47 23.30 2.89
C HIS A 99 -14.43 22.28 1.73
N PRO A 100 -15.59 21.83 1.21
CA PRO A 100 -15.63 20.81 0.16
C PRO A 100 -14.91 21.25 -1.13
N GLY A 101 -14.93 22.55 -1.46
CA GLY A 101 -14.22 23.09 -2.61
C GLY A 101 -12.69 23.01 -2.47
N VAL A 102 -12.16 23.12 -1.24
CA VAL A 102 -10.72 22.95 -0.99
C VAL A 102 -10.31 21.48 -1.20
N ILE A 103 -11.14 20.54 -0.75
CA ILE A 103 -10.89 19.10 -1.00
C ILE A 103 -10.92 18.82 -2.50
N ALA A 104 -11.89 19.36 -3.23
CA ALA A 104 -11.97 19.15 -4.68
C ALA A 104 -10.73 19.71 -5.42
N LEU A 105 -10.31 20.92 -5.07
CA LEU A 105 -9.08 21.52 -5.61
C LEU A 105 -7.85 20.66 -5.30
N LEU A 106 -7.72 20.20 -4.05
CA LEU A 106 -6.60 19.34 -3.64
C LEU A 106 -6.56 18.04 -4.44
N VAL A 107 -7.70 17.40 -4.67
CA VAL A 107 -7.78 16.18 -5.48
C VAL A 107 -7.31 16.44 -6.91
N GLU A 108 -7.70 17.57 -7.51
CA GLU A 108 -7.29 17.93 -8.88
C GLU A 108 -5.79 18.24 -8.97
N GLU A 109 -5.24 19.00 -8.03
CA GLU A 109 -3.81 19.30 -7.97
C GLU A 109 -2.98 18.02 -7.78
N LEU A 110 -3.40 17.14 -6.88
CA LEU A 110 -2.73 15.86 -6.67
C LEU A 110 -2.80 14.94 -7.90
N LYS A 111 -3.90 14.98 -8.65
CA LYS A 111 -4.03 14.26 -9.92
C LYS A 111 -3.07 14.81 -10.99
N GLN A 112 -2.89 16.14 -11.08
CA GLN A 112 -1.94 16.75 -11.99
C GLN A 112 -0.50 16.36 -11.64
N VAL A 113 -0.11 16.51 -10.38
CA VAL A 113 1.21 16.08 -9.89
C VAL A 113 1.43 14.59 -10.12
N GLY A 114 0.43 13.76 -9.85
CA GLY A 114 0.49 12.33 -10.13
C GLY A 114 0.76 12.01 -11.59
N SER A 115 0.10 12.72 -12.51
CA SER A 115 0.33 12.58 -13.95
C SER A 115 1.73 13.00 -14.37
N GLU A 116 2.33 13.99 -13.69
CA GLU A 116 3.72 14.39 -13.93
C GLU A 116 4.70 13.30 -13.48
N VAL A 117 4.46 12.70 -12.30
CA VAL A 117 5.27 11.59 -11.79
C VAL A 117 5.18 10.37 -12.71
N GLU A 118 3.98 10.01 -13.20
CA GLU A 118 3.80 8.90 -14.14
C GLU A 118 4.51 9.14 -15.48
N ARG A 119 4.54 10.39 -15.95
CA ARG A 119 5.20 10.77 -17.20
C ARG A 119 6.73 10.69 -17.12
N ASP A 120 7.31 11.11 -15.99
CA ASP A 120 8.75 11.05 -15.76
C ASP A 120 9.10 10.65 -14.32
N PRO A 121 9.05 9.35 -14.01
CA PRO A 121 9.40 8.84 -12.68
C PRO A 121 10.85 9.13 -12.28
N ARG A 122 11.76 9.33 -13.25
CA ARG A 122 13.17 9.63 -12.97
C ARG A 122 13.34 11.05 -12.44
N GLN A 123 12.71 12.04 -13.09
CA GLN A 123 12.72 13.41 -12.63
C GLN A 123 12.10 13.51 -11.22
N ALA A 124 10.97 12.86 -10.99
CA ALA A 124 10.35 12.79 -9.68
C ALA A 124 11.28 12.14 -8.62
N ALA A 125 12.01 11.10 -9.01
CA ALA A 125 12.96 10.43 -8.14
C ALA A 125 14.14 11.32 -7.74
N GLU A 126 14.65 12.17 -8.62
CA GLU A 126 15.71 13.13 -8.31
C GLU A 126 15.30 14.11 -7.21
N ILE A 127 14.02 14.48 -7.18
CA ILE A 127 13.46 15.38 -6.15
C ILE A 127 13.27 14.64 -4.82
N ILE A 128 12.74 13.40 -4.86
CA ILE A 128 12.32 12.66 -3.67
C ILE A 128 13.50 11.93 -3.01
N ALA A 129 14.43 11.40 -3.78
CA ALA A 129 15.51 10.55 -3.29
C ALA A 129 16.32 11.17 -2.13
N PRO A 130 16.72 12.46 -2.18
CA PRO A 130 17.39 13.11 -1.05
C PRO A 130 16.53 13.16 0.22
N LEU A 131 15.21 13.32 0.07
CA LEU A 131 14.27 13.45 1.18
C LEU A 131 14.05 12.12 1.92
N ILE A 132 14.14 11.00 1.20
CA ILE A 132 13.94 9.65 1.75
C ILE A 132 15.26 8.92 2.04
N GLY A 133 16.39 9.55 1.74
CA GLY A 133 17.73 8.98 2.01
C GLY A 133 18.05 7.74 1.16
N LEU A 134 17.53 7.66 -0.05
CA LEU A 134 17.78 6.55 -0.98
C LEU A 134 18.44 7.04 -2.27
N PRO A 135 19.19 6.18 -2.98
CA PRO A 135 19.65 6.45 -4.34
C PRO A 135 18.49 6.72 -5.31
N ALA A 136 18.70 7.64 -6.26
CA ALA A 136 17.65 8.07 -7.19
C ALA A 136 17.15 6.94 -8.11
N ASP A 137 18.00 5.99 -8.45
CA ASP A 137 17.63 4.80 -9.25
C ASP A 137 16.68 3.87 -8.49
N ILE A 138 16.88 3.69 -7.19
CA ILE A 138 15.96 2.94 -6.30
C ILE A 138 14.62 3.68 -6.18
N ALA A 139 14.66 5.00 -5.97
CA ALA A 139 13.47 5.82 -5.91
C ALA A 139 12.67 5.78 -7.24
N ALA A 140 13.35 5.88 -8.37
CA ALA A 140 12.73 5.79 -9.70
C ALA A 140 12.08 4.42 -9.94
N LYS A 141 12.74 3.33 -9.53
CA LYS A 141 12.19 1.98 -9.60
C LYS A 141 10.91 1.84 -8.76
N ALA A 142 10.92 2.39 -7.55
CA ALA A 142 9.77 2.39 -6.66
C ALA A 142 8.59 3.18 -7.23
N LEU A 143 8.85 4.41 -7.74
CA LEU A 143 7.83 5.26 -8.36
C LEU A 143 7.24 4.62 -9.63
N GLY A 144 8.06 3.99 -10.46
CA GLY A 144 7.62 3.33 -11.68
C GLY A 144 6.68 2.12 -11.47
N ARG A 145 6.52 1.66 -10.23
CA ARG A 145 5.58 0.57 -9.85
C ARG A 145 4.25 1.07 -9.29
N GLN A 146 4.13 2.37 -9.03
CA GLN A 146 2.94 2.97 -8.43
C GLN A 146 2.09 3.65 -9.49
N ALA A 147 0.77 3.66 -9.27
CA ALA A 147 -0.17 4.50 -9.99
C ALA A 147 -0.51 5.71 -9.13
N PHE A 148 -0.48 6.91 -9.74
CA PHE A 148 -0.69 8.18 -9.04
C PHE A 148 -2.02 8.83 -9.42
N GLN A 149 -2.99 8.05 -9.91
CA GLN A 149 -4.30 8.54 -10.34
C GLN A 149 -5.17 8.88 -9.14
N THR A 150 -4.98 10.08 -8.60
CA THR A 150 -5.79 10.58 -7.48
C THR A 150 -7.21 10.88 -7.94
N GLN A 151 -8.19 10.36 -7.20
CA GLN A 151 -9.62 10.57 -7.48
C GLN A 151 -10.45 10.41 -6.20
N PHE A 152 -11.69 10.84 -6.23
CA PHE A 152 -12.64 10.52 -5.17
C PHE A 152 -12.90 9.03 -5.09
N ILE A 153 -13.22 8.57 -3.87
CA ILE A 153 -13.44 7.14 -3.60
C ILE A 153 -14.68 6.65 -4.38
N THR A 154 -14.48 5.59 -5.17
CA THR A 154 -15.53 4.93 -5.93
C THR A 154 -16.15 3.76 -5.16
N PRO A 155 -17.35 3.26 -5.55
CA PRO A 155 -17.95 2.08 -4.94
C PRO A 155 -17.03 0.86 -4.94
N GLU A 156 -16.26 0.65 -6.02
CA GLU A 156 -15.32 -0.46 -6.17
C GLU A 156 -14.19 -0.38 -5.14
N VAL A 157 -13.69 0.83 -4.86
CA VAL A 157 -12.69 1.08 -3.81
C VAL A 157 -13.28 0.78 -2.43
N VAL A 158 -14.52 1.17 -2.17
CA VAL A 158 -15.22 0.84 -0.91
C VAL A 158 -15.32 -0.67 -0.73
N GLU A 159 -15.69 -1.41 -1.76
CA GLU A 159 -15.77 -2.87 -1.72
C GLU A 159 -14.39 -3.52 -1.51
N ALA A 160 -13.35 -3.01 -2.18
CA ALA A 160 -11.99 -3.49 -1.99
C ALA A 160 -11.52 -3.30 -0.53
N GLN A 161 -11.78 -2.13 0.06
CA GLN A 161 -11.46 -1.85 1.47
C GLN A 161 -12.31 -2.68 2.43
N GLN A 162 -13.58 -2.95 2.10
CA GLN A 162 -14.44 -3.82 2.92
C GLN A 162 -13.86 -5.23 2.99
N ARG A 163 -13.37 -5.79 1.87
CA ARG A 163 -12.71 -7.12 1.86
C ARG A 163 -11.49 -7.16 2.78
N ILE A 164 -10.70 -6.08 2.84
CA ILE A 164 -9.56 -5.98 3.77
C ILE A 164 -10.05 -5.97 5.23
N ALA A 165 -11.06 -5.15 5.53
CA ALA A 165 -11.64 -5.04 6.88
C ALA A 165 -12.22 -6.38 7.36
N ASP A 166 -12.94 -7.10 6.49
CA ASP A 166 -13.50 -8.41 6.79
C ASP A 166 -12.40 -9.44 7.03
N THR A 167 -11.39 -9.50 6.17
CA THR A 167 -10.22 -10.38 6.35
C THR A 167 -9.51 -10.11 7.68
N PHE A 168 -9.30 -8.85 8.03
CA PHE A 168 -8.63 -8.49 9.29
C PHE A 168 -9.50 -8.77 10.52
N THR A 169 -10.82 -8.71 10.37
CA THR A 169 -11.75 -9.14 11.43
C THR A 169 -11.67 -10.65 11.64
N ASP A 170 -11.70 -11.43 10.57
CA ASP A 170 -11.63 -12.89 10.63
C ASP A 170 -10.28 -13.39 11.18
N LEU A 171 -9.20 -12.67 10.90
CA LEU A 171 -7.88 -12.89 11.48
C LEU A 171 -7.73 -12.34 12.92
N LYS A 172 -8.78 -11.73 13.48
CA LYS A 172 -8.78 -11.09 14.81
C LYS A 172 -7.73 -10.00 14.97
N LEU A 173 -7.38 -9.32 13.88
CA LEU A 173 -6.48 -8.16 13.88
C LEU A 173 -7.21 -6.88 14.28
N ILE A 174 -8.50 -6.79 13.98
CA ILE A 174 -9.41 -5.75 14.45
C ILE A 174 -10.53 -6.37 15.31
N PRO A 175 -10.98 -5.67 16.36
CA PRO A 175 -11.83 -6.28 17.41
C PRO A 175 -13.29 -6.45 16.99
N LYS A 176 -13.76 -5.71 16.00
CA LYS A 176 -15.14 -5.71 15.52
C LYS A 176 -15.23 -5.49 14.02
N ARG A 177 -16.32 -5.96 13.41
CA ARG A 177 -16.61 -5.66 12.01
C ARG A 177 -16.79 -4.17 11.81
N LEU A 178 -16.24 -3.67 10.71
CA LEU A 178 -16.34 -2.27 10.29
C LEU A 178 -17.17 -2.21 9.01
N SER A 179 -17.94 -1.15 8.87
CA SER A 179 -18.56 -0.76 7.61
C SER A 179 -17.71 0.35 6.99
N ILE A 180 -17.00 0.04 5.93
CA ILE A 180 -16.14 1.03 5.27
C ILE A 180 -16.96 2.17 4.69
N ARG A 181 -18.16 1.88 4.21
CA ARG A 181 -19.09 2.89 3.68
C ARG A 181 -19.38 4.01 4.68
N ASP A 182 -19.42 3.71 5.99
CA ASP A 182 -19.79 4.66 7.03
C ASP A 182 -18.71 5.72 7.31
N VAL A 183 -17.47 5.48 6.83
CA VAL A 183 -16.34 6.41 7.02
C VAL A 183 -15.90 7.10 5.74
N VAL A 184 -16.57 6.83 4.62
CA VAL A 184 -16.30 7.47 3.33
C VAL A 184 -17.06 8.78 3.25
N TRP A 185 -16.34 9.88 3.07
CA TRP A 185 -16.94 11.16 2.76
C TRP A 185 -17.26 11.26 1.26
N THR A 186 -18.48 11.67 0.94
CA THR A 186 -18.93 11.90 -0.44
C THR A 186 -19.00 13.40 -0.69
N PRO A 187 -18.28 13.92 -1.72
CA PRO A 187 -18.33 15.33 -2.02
C PRO A 187 -19.74 15.76 -2.48
N PRO A 188 -20.22 16.96 -2.10
CA PRO A 188 -21.44 17.49 -2.67
C PRO A 188 -21.27 17.76 -4.18
N ALA A 189 -22.33 17.59 -4.95
CA ALA A 189 -22.31 17.75 -6.42
C ALA A 189 -21.75 19.12 -6.87
N SER A 190 -21.97 20.18 -6.09
CA SER A 190 -21.44 21.51 -6.34
C SER A 190 -19.92 21.61 -6.26
N ALA A 191 -19.28 20.81 -5.43
CA ALA A 191 -17.81 20.79 -5.31
C ALA A 191 -17.15 20.06 -6.49
N VAL A 192 -17.79 19.02 -7.00
CA VAL A 192 -17.29 18.25 -8.17
C VAL A 192 -17.46 19.02 -9.48
N ALA A 193 -18.48 19.89 -9.59
CA ALA A 193 -18.72 20.70 -10.78
C ALA A 193 -17.69 21.84 -10.98
N GLN A 194 -17.00 22.26 -9.92
CA GLN A 194 -16.00 23.34 -9.95
C GLN A 194 -14.60 22.85 -10.33
N SER A 195 -14.36 21.53 -10.39
CA SER A 195 -13.08 20.90 -10.71
C SER A 195 -13.00 20.44 -12.18
N ARG A 196 -13.91 20.92 -13.04
CA ARG A 196 -13.91 20.73 -14.49
C ARG A 196 -13.63 22.06 -15.16
#